data_951a60bea0aaa1b9dc01a4736b195306
#
_entry.id   951a60bea0aaa1b9dc01a4736b195306
#
_cell.length_a   1.000
_cell.length_b   1.000
_cell.length_c   1.000
_cell.angle_alpha   90.00
_cell.angle_beta   90.00
_cell.angle_gamma   90.00
#
_symmetry.space_group_name_H-M   'P 1'
#
loop_
_entity.id
_entity.type
_entity.pdbx_description
1 polymer ?
#
loop_
_entity_poly.entity_id
_entity_poly.type
_entity_poly.pdbx_seq_one_letter_code
_entity_poly.pdbx_strand_id
1 'polypeptide(L)'
;YEPISWDSAFGIIAEQLSELDNPDEAIFYTSGRTSNEAAFLWQLLARRLGTNNLPDCSNMCHESSGVALGDSIGIGKGTVKLEDFSKADLILVVGQNPGSNHPRMLSALKAAKVAGASVVSINPLFETGMRRFKHPQDPLEVIGQGTTIADMHVPVNVNGDLALFRGLSKSIISGSGIDYNFISKYTSGYDEYERAVADSSWDEIVSASGVARHDIEKLAAAMRASSSTIVCWAMGLTQHHNSVATIQEIANTLLLGGHIGRPGAGLCPVRGHSNVQGDRTVGINHKPSRGFLDSLRNTTGIESPFNHGYDSVNSVLAMLDGRAKVFLSMGGNFVSAMSDTDSTSRAIQSCDLSVQISTKPNRSHLVTGKTALILPCLGRTERDVTSEGYQFVSVENSMGVVHSSQGSSKPASKHLKSEPAIVAGMAVALDGKIGDSGVSWSKLSVDYDSIRNLIESAVPGFDSYNERVREPQGFYLPNPPRDDRCFNTDTGRANFRVHPITATSPDDGQFVMMTIRSHDQYNTTIYGLDDRYRGIKEARRVVMMCKEDMNRLGIKTGTLVDLTSHFEGDELTAHRWRVVEYDIPAGNIATYFPEANCLVPLNSVAEGSNTPTSKSVCVTVRTTEENMRFWNRTATQAA
;
A
#
# COMPACT_ATOMS: atom_id res chain seq x y z
N TYR A 1 -8.35 9.88 29.71
CA TYR A 1 -9.59 9.36 29.15
C TYR A 1 -10.54 8.92 30.25
N GLU A 2 -11.83 9.23 30.10
CA GLU A 2 -12.90 8.84 31.01
C GLU A 2 -13.96 8.03 30.24
N PRO A 3 -14.65 7.07 30.88
CA PRO A 3 -15.75 6.34 30.27
C PRO A 3 -16.89 7.27 29.87
N ILE A 4 -17.46 7.06 28.69
CA ILE A 4 -18.60 7.81 28.15
C ILE A 4 -19.63 6.84 27.56
N SER A 5 -20.91 7.21 27.55
CA SER A 5 -21.95 6.42 26.87
C SER A 5 -21.82 6.56 25.35
N TRP A 6 -22.32 5.56 24.60
CA TRP A 6 -22.37 5.64 23.14
C TRP A 6 -23.20 6.83 22.65
N ASP A 7 -24.34 7.08 23.25
CA ASP A 7 -25.23 8.19 22.86
C ASP A 7 -24.55 9.54 23.09
N SER A 8 -23.84 9.72 24.23
CA SER A 8 -23.07 10.93 24.50
C SER A 8 -21.91 11.09 23.50
N ALA A 9 -21.20 10.01 23.16
CA ALA A 9 -20.12 10.05 22.18
C ALA A 9 -20.63 10.43 20.79
N PHE A 10 -21.73 9.81 20.34
CA PHE A 10 -22.35 10.17 19.06
C PHE A 10 -22.90 11.60 19.05
N GLY A 11 -23.46 12.05 20.19
CA GLY A 11 -23.92 13.43 20.38
C GLY A 11 -22.80 14.46 20.19
N ILE A 12 -21.64 14.25 20.85
CA ILE A 12 -20.45 15.11 20.71
C ILE A 12 -19.98 15.18 19.24
N ILE A 13 -19.91 14.01 18.58
CA ILE A 13 -19.48 13.96 17.15
C ILE A 13 -20.46 14.72 16.27
N ALA A 14 -21.76 14.48 16.42
CA ALA A 14 -22.79 15.12 15.63
C ALA A 14 -22.84 16.64 15.84
N GLU A 15 -22.65 17.10 17.09
CA GLU A 15 -22.57 18.52 17.41
C GLU A 15 -21.39 19.17 16.71
N GLN A 16 -20.18 18.64 16.89
CA GLN A 16 -18.97 19.18 16.24
C GLN A 16 -19.06 19.19 14.72
N LEU A 17 -19.62 18.13 14.11
CA LEU A 17 -19.79 18.08 12.66
C LEU A 17 -20.87 19.05 12.15
N SER A 18 -21.93 19.28 12.91
CA SER A 18 -23.02 20.21 12.53
C SER A 18 -22.67 21.68 12.69
N GLU A 19 -21.65 21.99 13.49
CA GLU A 19 -21.17 23.36 13.78
C GLU A 19 -20.03 23.80 12.85
N LEU A 20 -19.57 22.94 11.92
CA LEU A 20 -18.54 23.30 10.95
C LEU A 20 -19.05 24.35 9.97
N ASP A 21 -18.24 25.38 9.71
CA ASP A 21 -18.53 26.42 8.71
C ASP A 21 -18.53 25.84 7.28
N ASN A 22 -17.71 24.82 7.06
CA ASN A 22 -17.57 24.11 5.79
C ASN A 22 -17.42 22.60 6.06
N PRO A 23 -18.21 21.73 5.41
CA PRO A 23 -18.05 20.28 5.52
C PRO A 23 -16.62 19.76 5.25
N ASP A 24 -15.82 20.46 4.43
CA ASP A 24 -14.44 20.10 4.14
C ASP A 24 -13.47 20.35 5.32
N GLU A 25 -13.94 20.93 6.43
CA GLU A 25 -13.20 20.99 7.69
C GLU A 25 -13.15 19.64 8.44
N ALA A 26 -13.93 18.64 7.99
CA ALA A 26 -13.89 17.27 8.51
C ALA A 26 -13.10 16.33 7.60
N ILE A 27 -12.32 15.43 8.23
CA ILE A 27 -11.54 14.38 7.57
C ILE A 27 -11.99 13.00 8.06
N PHE A 28 -12.29 12.10 7.14
CA PHE A 28 -12.76 10.74 7.39
C PHE A 28 -11.73 9.70 6.91
N TYR A 29 -10.70 9.46 7.72
CA TYR A 29 -9.65 8.49 7.37
C TYR A 29 -10.12 7.05 7.50
N THR A 30 -9.72 6.19 6.55
CA THR A 30 -10.06 4.77 6.50
C THR A 30 -8.82 3.88 6.47
N SER A 31 -8.76 2.92 7.39
CA SER A 31 -7.77 1.84 7.34
C SER A 31 -8.14 0.81 6.28
N GLY A 32 -7.17 0.32 5.52
CA GLY A 32 -7.37 -0.73 4.51
C GLY A 32 -7.80 -2.11 5.05
N ARG A 33 -8.24 -2.20 6.31
CA ARG A 33 -8.85 -3.39 6.92
C ARG A 33 -10.35 -3.28 7.12
N THR A 34 -10.89 -2.10 6.96
CA THR A 34 -12.32 -1.82 7.07
C THR A 34 -13.09 -2.72 6.09
N SER A 35 -14.20 -3.32 6.53
CA SER A 35 -15.01 -4.17 5.65
C SER A 35 -15.72 -3.35 4.57
N ASN A 36 -16.21 -4.01 3.51
CA ASN A 36 -16.97 -3.34 2.46
C ASN A 36 -18.20 -2.64 3.05
N GLU A 37 -18.92 -3.31 3.96
CA GLU A 37 -20.11 -2.76 4.59
C GLU A 37 -19.81 -1.52 5.43
N ALA A 38 -18.78 -1.58 6.27
CA ALA A 38 -18.38 -0.44 7.09
C ALA A 38 -17.81 0.71 6.24
N ALA A 39 -17.00 0.39 5.23
CA ALA A 39 -16.43 1.37 4.30
C ALA A 39 -17.53 2.08 3.49
N PHE A 40 -18.53 1.34 3.03
CA PHE A 40 -19.66 1.92 2.30
C PHE A 40 -20.48 2.88 3.18
N LEU A 41 -20.80 2.51 4.42
CA LEU A 41 -21.48 3.41 5.34
C LEU A 41 -20.61 4.62 5.71
N TRP A 42 -19.30 4.44 5.84
CA TRP A 42 -18.38 5.51 6.20
C TRP A 42 -18.29 6.59 5.11
N GLN A 43 -18.13 6.18 3.85
CA GLN A 43 -18.16 7.13 2.75
C GLN A 43 -19.53 7.78 2.58
N LEU A 44 -20.61 7.05 2.89
CA LEU A 44 -21.96 7.60 2.82
C LEU A 44 -22.18 8.66 3.89
N LEU A 45 -21.68 8.46 5.12
CA LEU A 45 -21.71 9.45 6.20
C LEU A 45 -20.92 10.72 5.84
N ALA A 46 -19.70 10.58 5.29
CA ALA A 46 -18.88 11.71 4.87
C ALA A 46 -19.59 12.54 3.78
N ARG A 47 -20.18 11.88 2.79
CA ARG A 47 -20.92 12.54 1.71
C ARG A 47 -22.27 13.12 2.16
N ARG A 48 -22.90 12.51 3.16
CA ARG A 48 -24.06 13.06 3.84
C ARG A 48 -23.74 14.39 4.54
N LEU A 49 -22.56 14.49 5.15
CA LEU A 49 -22.07 15.76 5.70
C LEU A 49 -21.80 16.79 4.59
N GLY A 50 -21.41 16.35 3.40
CA GLY A 50 -21.14 17.21 2.23
C GLY A 50 -19.65 17.30 1.86
N THR A 51 -18.83 16.27 2.19
CA THR A 51 -17.39 16.26 1.86
C THR A 51 -16.96 14.97 1.17
N ASN A 52 -15.90 15.06 0.34
CA ASN A 52 -15.13 13.95 -0.20
C ASN A 52 -13.77 13.78 0.50
N ASN A 53 -13.55 14.35 1.67
CA ASN A 53 -12.35 14.19 2.45
C ASN A 53 -12.27 12.76 3.03
N LEU A 54 -12.00 11.82 2.17
CA LEU A 54 -11.92 10.39 2.43
C LEU A 54 -10.50 9.85 2.17
N PRO A 55 -9.47 10.37 2.91
CA PRO A 55 -8.14 9.79 2.84
C PRO A 55 -8.18 8.36 3.33
N ASP A 56 -7.32 7.53 2.74
CA ASP A 56 -7.25 6.12 3.12
C ASP A 56 -5.84 5.55 3.10
N CYS A 57 -5.72 4.33 3.56
CA CYS A 57 -4.46 3.60 3.55
C CYS A 57 -3.86 3.47 2.14
N SER A 58 -4.67 3.45 1.07
CA SER A 58 -4.21 3.33 -0.32
C SER A 58 -3.36 4.52 -0.74
N ASN A 59 -3.67 5.73 -0.25
CA ASN A 59 -2.88 6.94 -0.51
C ASN A 59 -1.40 6.78 -0.10
N MET A 60 -1.14 6.01 0.96
CA MET A 60 0.21 5.74 1.47
C MET A 60 0.80 4.42 0.93
N CYS A 61 0.06 3.67 0.12
CA CYS A 61 0.38 2.28 -0.21
C CYS A 61 0.43 2.02 -1.71
N HIS A 62 -0.72 2.00 -2.38
CA HIS A 62 -0.89 1.58 -3.77
C HIS A 62 -1.61 2.62 -4.65
N GLU A 63 -1.69 3.89 -4.23
CA GLU A 63 -2.24 4.95 -5.07
C GLU A 63 -1.49 5.05 -6.40
N SER A 64 -0.15 4.99 -6.36
CA SER A 64 0.69 4.96 -7.58
C SER A 64 0.32 3.82 -8.52
N SER A 65 -0.02 2.63 -7.99
CA SER A 65 -0.50 1.51 -8.82
C SER A 65 -1.86 1.81 -9.43
N GLY A 66 -2.76 2.41 -8.65
CA GLY A 66 -4.10 2.80 -9.11
C GLY A 66 -4.05 3.81 -10.25
N VAL A 67 -3.27 4.86 -10.09
CA VAL A 67 -3.07 5.91 -11.10
C VAL A 67 -2.41 5.34 -12.35
N ALA A 68 -1.26 4.65 -12.21
CA ALA A 68 -0.51 4.11 -13.33
C ALA A 68 -1.34 3.12 -14.17
N LEU A 69 -1.99 2.16 -13.54
CA LEU A 69 -2.76 1.15 -14.24
C LEU A 69 -4.09 1.71 -14.78
N GLY A 70 -4.70 2.68 -14.08
CA GLY A 70 -5.88 3.39 -14.59
C GLY A 70 -5.59 4.06 -15.92
N ASP A 71 -4.44 4.71 -16.04
CA ASP A 71 -3.99 5.40 -17.27
C ASP A 71 -3.48 4.43 -18.35
N SER A 72 -2.76 3.36 -17.97
CA SER A 72 -2.21 2.40 -18.95
C SER A 72 -3.23 1.40 -19.47
N ILE A 73 -4.14 0.88 -18.61
CA ILE A 73 -5.05 -0.23 -18.96
C ILE A 73 -6.51 0.01 -18.60
N GLY A 74 -6.85 1.19 -18.10
CA GLY A 74 -8.23 1.59 -17.80
C GLY A 74 -8.81 1.04 -16.49
N ILE A 75 -8.00 0.40 -15.64
CA ILE A 75 -8.42 -0.08 -14.32
C ILE A 75 -7.25 -0.04 -13.33
N GLY A 76 -7.45 0.54 -12.15
CA GLY A 76 -6.43 0.63 -11.10
C GLY A 76 -6.22 -0.69 -10.31
N LYS A 77 -6.43 -1.84 -10.93
CA LYS A 77 -6.35 -3.18 -10.32
C LYS A 77 -5.47 -4.10 -11.15
N GLY A 78 -4.98 -5.19 -10.55
CA GLY A 78 -4.25 -6.24 -11.26
C GLY A 78 -5.12 -7.00 -12.27
N THR A 79 -4.47 -7.67 -13.22
CA THR A 79 -5.13 -8.40 -14.31
C THR A 79 -4.92 -9.91 -14.23
N VAL A 80 -4.65 -10.45 -13.03
CA VAL A 80 -4.44 -11.88 -12.79
C VAL A 80 -5.46 -12.45 -11.82
N LYS A 81 -5.74 -13.74 -11.94
CA LYS A 81 -6.45 -14.56 -10.96
C LYS A 81 -5.43 -15.38 -10.15
N LEU A 82 -5.83 -15.92 -8.99
CA LEU A 82 -4.93 -16.75 -8.19
C LEU A 82 -4.48 -18.00 -8.95
N GLU A 83 -5.37 -18.58 -9.75
CA GLU A 83 -5.14 -19.77 -10.57
C GLU A 83 -4.12 -19.53 -11.69
N ASP A 84 -3.87 -18.28 -12.07
CA ASP A 84 -2.90 -17.95 -13.10
C ASP A 84 -1.46 -18.20 -12.66
N PHE A 85 -1.18 -18.14 -11.36
CA PHE A 85 0.17 -18.43 -10.84
C PHE A 85 0.66 -19.84 -11.23
N SER A 86 -0.22 -20.84 -11.20
CA SER A 86 0.13 -22.21 -11.62
C SER A 86 0.15 -22.42 -13.14
N LYS A 87 -0.20 -21.42 -13.92
CA LYS A 87 -0.19 -21.44 -15.40
C LYS A 87 0.91 -20.55 -15.99
N ALA A 88 1.62 -19.80 -15.15
CA ALA A 88 2.69 -18.92 -15.58
C ALA A 88 3.96 -19.69 -15.92
N ASP A 89 4.66 -19.29 -16.98
CA ASP A 89 6.01 -19.77 -17.29
C ASP A 89 7.05 -18.98 -16.49
N LEU A 90 6.80 -17.68 -16.28
CA LEU A 90 7.71 -16.77 -15.60
C LEU A 90 6.96 -15.85 -14.64
N ILE A 91 7.48 -15.72 -13.42
CA ILE A 91 6.95 -14.79 -12.42
C ILE A 91 8.09 -13.88 -11.95
N LEU A 92 7.95 -12.57 -12.15
CA LEU A 92 8.85 -11.56 -11.60
C LEU A 92 8.24 -11.03 -10.28
N VAL A 93 9.04 -11.04 -9.21
CA VAL A 93 8.65 -10.50 -7.89
C VAL A 93 9.54 -9.30 -7.61
N VAL A 94 8.97 -8.10 -7.75
CA VAL A 94 9.70 -6.82 -7.83
C VAL A 94 9.43 -5.98 -6.59
N GLY A 95 10.48 -5.54 -5.89
CA GLY A 95 10.37 -4.67 -4.71
C GLY A 95 9.47 -5.23 -3.61
N GLN A 96 9.46 -6.57 -3.44
CA GLN A 96 8.56 -7.25 -2.53
C GLN A 96 9.27 -8.31 -1.68
N ASN A 97 8.89 -8.42 -0.40
CA ASN A 97 9.29 -9.51 0.49
C ASN A 97 8.06 -10.34 0.90
N PRO A 98 7.67 -11.36 0.14
CA PRO A 98 6.53 -12.21 0.48
C PRO A 98 6.68 -12.87 1.85
N GLY A 99 7.88 -13.29 2.22
CA GLY A 99 8.14 -13.98 3.48
C GLY A 99 7.72 -13.19 4.73
N SER A 100 7.92 -11.88 4.72
CA SER A 100 7.53 -11.01 5.83
C SER A 100 6.16 -10.37 5.64
N ASN A 101 5.79 -9.96 4.42
CA ASN A 101 4.64 -9.10 4.18
C ASN A 101 3.42 -9.82 3.56
N HIS A 102 3.64 -10.92 2.85
CA HIS A 102 2.58 -11.67 2.14
C HIS A 102 2.81 -13.18 2.24
N PRO A 103 2.88 -13.77 3.46
CA PRO A 103 3.33 -15.16 3.64
C PRO A 103 2.49 -16.18 2.86
N ARG A 104 1.20 -15.96 2.66
CA ARG A 104 0.34 -16.83 1.84
C ARG A 104 0.73 -16.84 0.36
N MET A 105 1.36 -15.78 -0.16
CA MET A 105 1.87 -15.74 -1.53
C MET A 105 2.99 -16.79 -1.75
N LEU A 106 3.76 -17.14 -0.72
CA LEU A 106 4.77 -18.19 -0.83
C LEU A 106 4.16 -19.55 -1.22
N SER A 107 2.93 -19.85 -0.77
CA SER A 107 2.22 -21.06 -1.19
C SER A 107 1.83 -21.02 -2.68
N ALA A 108 1.42 -19.85 -3.19
CA ALA A 108 1.12 -19.68 -4.61
C ALA A 108 2.39 -19.77 -5.48
N LEU A 109 3.50 -19.15 -5.05
CA LEU A 109 4.81 -19.25 -5.72
C LEU A 109 5.32 -20.68 -5.72
N LYS A 110 5.18 -21.41 -4.59
CA LYS A 110 5.51 -22.84 -4.53
C LYS A 110 4.70 -23.66 -5.52
N ALA A 111 3.37 -23.43 -5.59
CA ALA A 111 2.51 -24.11 -6.54
C ALA A 111 2.92 -23.83 -8.00
N ALA A 112 3.27 -22.60 -8.30
CA ALA A 112 3.82 -22.19 -9.60
C ALA A 112 5.14 -22.93 -9.91
N LYS A 113 6.07 -23.02 -8.94
CA LYS A 113 7.33 -23.76 -9.08
C LYS A 113 7.10 -25.24 -9.37
N VAL A 114 6.16 -25.87 -8.67
CA VAL A 114 5.78 -27.27 -8.90
C VAL A 114 5.17 -27.46 -10.30
N ALA A 115 4.45 -26.46 -10.81
CA ALA A 115 3.92 -26.46 -12.17
C ALA A 115 4.96 -26.18 -13.26
N GLY A 116 6.22 -25.82 -12.89
CA GLY A 116 7.31 -25.58 -13.83
C GLY A 116 7.67 -24.11 -14.07
N ALA A 117 7.03 -23.17 -13.39
CA ALA A 117 7.34 -21.75 -13.52
C ALA A 117 8.77 -21.41 -13.05
N SER A 118 9.41 -20.49 -13.75
CA SER A 118 10.59 -19.78 -13.25
C SER A 118 10.19 -18.57 -12.43
N VAL A 119 10.87 -18.33 -11.29
CA VAL A 119 10.61 -17.17 -10.42
C VAL A 119 11.87 -16.32 -10.30
N VAL A 120 11.76 -15.03 -10.55
CA VAL A 120 12.86 -14.07 -10.44
C VAL A 120 12.53 -13.06 -9.33
N SER A 121 13.48 -12.87 -8.40
CA SER A 121 13.44 -11.85 -7.36
C SER A 121 14.20 -10.61 -7.85
N ILE A 122 13.54 -9.48 -7.95
CA ILE A 122 14.12 -8.17 -8.28
C ILE A 122 13.98 -7.29 -7.06
N ASN A 123 15.07 -7.07 -6.31
CA ASN A 123 15.00 -6.36 -5.03
C ASN A 123 16.43 -5.99 -4.59
N PRO A 124 16.69 -4.84 -3.97
CA PRO A 124 17.98 -4.53 -3.37
C PRO A 124 18.46 -5.59 -2.37
N LEU A 125 17.55 -6.23 -1.64
CA LEU A 125 17.85 -7.28 -0.67
C LEU A 125 17.38 -8.66 -1.16
N PHE A 126 18.25 -9.67 -1.10
CA PHE A 126 17.83 -11.04 -1.35
C PHE A 126 17.16 -11.65 -0.11
N GLU A 127 15.88 -11.46 0.01
CA GLU A 127 15.07 -11.80 1.18
C GLU A 127 14.94 -13.32 1.41
N THR A 128 14.95 -13.74 2.68
CA THR A 128 14.95 -15.15 3.09
C THR A 128 13.78 -15.95 2.49
N GLY A 129 12.57 -15.34 2.43
CA GLY A 129 11.39 -16.00 1.86
C GLY A 129 11.48 -16.26 0.36
N MET A 130 12.33 -15.50 -0.37
CA MET A 130 12.59 -15.74 -1.79
C MET A 130 13.70 -16.79 -2.00
N ARG A 131 14.58 -16.96 -1.04
CA ARG A 131 15.63 -18.01 -1.10
C ARG A 131 15.02 -19.38 -0.96
N ARG A 132 14.24 -19.61 0.13
CA ARG A 132 13.68 -20.92 0.44
C ARG A 132 12.41 -20.81 1.29
N PHE A 133 11.45 -21.67 0.99
CA PHE A 133 10.19 -21.80 1.71
C PHE A 133 9.95 -23.22 2.19
N LYS A 134 9.58 -23.39 3.46
CA LYS A 134 9.05 -24.63 4.03
C LYS A 134 7.58 -24.42 4.38
N HIS A 135 6.70 -25.20 3.77
CA HIS A 135 5.28 -25.06 4.04
C HIS A 135 4.97 -25.64 5.45
N PRO A 136 4.44 -24.82 6.38
CA PRO A 136 4.30 -25.24 7.78
C PRO A 136 3.29 -26.37 8.01
N GLN A 137 2.39 -26.62 7.07
CA GLN A 137 1.38 -27.68 7.13
C GLN A 137 1.78 -28.92 6.32
N ASP A 138 2.97 -28.96 5.75
CA ASP A 138 3.52 -30.12 5.02
C ASP A 138 4.64 -30.77 5.85
N PRO A 139 4.37 -31.92 6.52
CA PRO A 139 5.36 -32.59 7.38
C PRO A 139 6.65 -32.96 6.65
N LEU A 140 6.58 -33.34 5.37
CA LEU A 140 7.74 -33.72 4.57
C LEU A 140 8.65 -32.51 4.30
N GLU A 141 8.06 -31.32 4.10
CA GLU A 141 8.83 -30.09 3.91
C GLU A 141 9.41 -29.55 5.22
N VAL A 142 8.69 -29.69 6.32
CA VAL A 142 9.20 -29.25 7.65
C VAL A 142 10.49 -29.99 8.00
N ILE A 143 10.56 -31.29 7.74
CA ILE A 143 11.75 -32.16 7.96
C ILE A 143 12.76 -31.99 6.81
N GLY A 144 12.30 -31.82 5.57
CA GLY A 144 13.11 -31.70 4.38
C GLY A 144 13.82 -30.34 4.21
N GLN A 145 14.39 -30.12 3.03
CA GLN A 145 15.10 -28.88 2.68
C GLN A 145 14.17 -27.72 2.30
N GLY A 146 12.88 -28.00 2.04
CA GLY A 146 11.91 -27.03 1.51
C GLY A 146 12.12 -26.70 0.03
N THR A 147 11.30 -25.80 -0.51
CA THR A 147 11.31 -25.41 -1.92
C THR A 147 12.14 -24.14 -2.13
N THR A 148 13.09 -24.14 -3.06
CA THR A 148 13.75 -22.94 -3.56
C THR A 148 12.72 -22.14 -4.36
N ILE A 149 12.47 -20.88 -3.99
CA ILE A 149 11.46 -20.03 -4.63
C ILE A 149 12.07 -19.32 -5.83
N ALA A 150 13.06 -18.43 -5.63
CA ALA A 150 13.67 -17.69 -6.73
C ALA A 150 14.77 -18.51 -7.42
N ASP A 151 14.69 -18.60 -8.75
CA ASP A 151 15.74 -19.20 -9.59
C ASP A 151 16.84 -18.19 -9.91
N MET A 152 16.51 -16.91 -9.88
CA MET A 152 17.42 -15.79 -10.11
C MET A 152 17.11 -14.65 -9.16
N HIS A 153 18.13 -13.95 -8.69
CA HIS A 153 18.03 -12.70 -7.96
C HIS A 153 18.76 -11.60 -8.72
N VAL A 154 18.09 -10.45 -8.88
CA VAL A 154 18.62 -9.25 -9.51
C VAL A 154 18.67 -8.15 -8.45
N PRO A 155 19.86 -7.79 -7.93
CA PRO A 155 20.03 -6.75 -6.93
C PRO A 155 19.99 -5.37 -7.61
N VAL A 156 18.79 -4.80 -7.73
CA VAL A 156 18.58 -3.47 -8.30
C VAL A 156 18.90 -2.39 -7.27
N ASN A 157 19.43 -1.23 -7.71
CA ASN A 157 19.52 -0.05 -6.86
C ASN A 157 18.12 0.38 -6.38
N VAL A 158 18.06 0.99 -5.20
CA VAL A 158 16.82 1.61 -4.72
C VAL A 158 16.35 2.65 -5.74
N ASN A 159 15.11 2.51 -6.21
CA ASN A 159 14.52 3.32 -7.29
C ASN A 159 15.17 3.16 -8.68
N GLY A 160 15.90 2.06 -8.92
CA GLY A 160 16.47 1.73 -10.22
C GLY A 160 15.55 0.91 -11.13
N ASP A 161 14.35 0.59 -10.68
CA ASP A 161 13.43 -0.34 -11.35
C ASP A 161 12.95 0.18 -12.71
N LEU A 162 12.68 1.48 -12.86
CA LEU A 162 12.30 2.08 -14.15
C LEU A 162 13.38 1.84 -15.21
N ALA A 163 14.64 2.09 -14.85
CA ALA A 163 15.76 1.88 -15.77
C ALA A 163 15.96 0.40 -16.11
N LEU A 164 15.78 -0.50 -15.13
CA LEU A 164 15.84 -1.95 -15.36
C LEU A 164 14.77 -2.38 -16.37
N PHE A 165 13.50 -1.99 -16.18
CA PHE A 165 12.43 -2.35 -17.11
C PHE A 165 12.58 -1.68 -18.49
N ARG A 166 13.13 -0.46 -18.57
CA ARG A 166 13.53 0.15 -19.85
C ARG A 166 14.59 -0.69 -20.55
N GLY A 167 15.58 -1.21 -19.81
CA GLY A 167 16.60 -2.11 -20.36
C GLY A 167 16.02 -3.45 -20.84
N LEU A 168 15.06 -4.01 -20.10
CA LEU A 168 14.32 -5.20 -20.52
C LEU A 168 13.57 -4.93 -21.85
N SER A 169 12.82 -3.86 -21.92
CA SER A 169 12.09 -3.45 -23.13
C SER A 169 13.03 -3.24 -24.30
N LYS A 170 14.19 -2.57 -24.09
CA LYS A 170 15.22 -2.38 -25.12
C LYS A 170 15.75 -3.70 -25.66
N SER A 171 16.03 -4.66 -24.79
CA SER A 171 16.49 -6.00 -25.19
C SER A 171 15.37 -6.82 -25.85
N ILE A 172 14.12 -6.67 -25.44
CA ILE A 172 12.96 -7.36 -26.06
C ILE A 172 12.72 -6.81 -27.47
N ILE A 173 12.73 -5.49 -27.64
CA ILE A 173 12.50 -4.84 -28.94
C ILE A 173 13.60 -5.18 -29.93
N SER A 174 14.87 -5.18 -29.53
CA SER A 174 15.98 -5.57 -30.40
C SER A 174 16.06 -7.07 -30.70
N GLY A 175 15.26 -7.89 -30.05
CA GLY A 175 15.15 -9.34 -30.23
C GLY A 175 13.88 -9.77 -30.98
N SER A 176 13.44 -10.99 -30.74
CA SER A 176 12.23 -11.58 -31.36
C SER A 176 11.14 -11.88 -30.33
N GLY A 177 10.75 -10.90 -29.49
CA GLY A 177 9.81 -11.12 -28.37
C GLY A 177 8.54 -10.27 -28.41
N ILE A 178 8.27 -9.60 -29.52
CA ILE A 178 7.13 -8.67 -29.65
C ILE A 178 5.92 -9.38 -30.25
N ASP A 179 4.76 -9.24 -29.60
CA ASP A 179 3.45 -9.63 -30.14
C ASP A 179 2.83 -8.48 -30.94
N TYR A 180 3.25 -8.31 -32.20
CA TYR A 180 2.73 -7.25 -33.08
C TYR A 180 1.23 -7.37 -33.37
N ASN A 181 0.65 -8.57 -33.29
CA ASN A 181 -0.80 -8.75 -33.41
C ASN A 181 -1.55 -8.16 -32.21
N PHE A 182 -1.04 -8.38 -31.01
CA PHE A 182 -1.58 -7.77 -29.79
C PHE A 182 -1.43 -6.25 -29.85
N ILE A 183 -0.23 -5.77 -30.17
CA ILE A 183 0.08 -4.33 -30.25
C ILE A 183 -0.86 -3.62 -31.23
N SER A 184 -0.97 -4.09 -32.45
CA SER A 184 -1.78 -3.45 -33.49
C SER A 184 -3.27 -3.40 -33.14
N LYS A 185 -3.77 -4.46 -32.47
CA LYS A 185 -5.19 -4.60 -32.17
C LYS A 185 -5.61 -3.90 -30.87
N TYR A 186 -4.77 -3.94 -29.83
CA TYR A 186 -5.18 -3.63 -28.47
C TYR A 186 -4.44 -2.45 -27.84
N THR A 187 -3.39 -1.90 -28.49
CA THR A 187 -2.58 -0.86 -27.88
C THR A 187 -2.56 0.45 -28.66
N SER A 188 -2.09 1.50 -28.01
CA SER A 188 -1.81 2.83 -28.56
C SER A 188 -0.46 3.32 -28.05
N GLY A 189 0.25 4.16 -28.82
CA GLY A 189 1.50 4.80 -28.41
C GLY A 189 2.77 3.97 -28.59
N TYR A 190 2.71 2.80 -29.25
CA TYR A 190 3.87 1.91 -29.44
C TYR A 190 5.03 2.57 -30.19
N ASP A 191 4.78 3.26 -31.32
CA ASP A 191 5.84 3.84 -32.12
C ASP A 191 6.64 4.94 -31.39
N GLU A 192 5.97 5.70 -30.50
CA GLU A 192 6.62 6.69 -29.65
C GLU A 192 7.45 6.02 -28.56
N TYR A 193 6.91 4.97 -27.96
CA TYR A 193 7.61 4.18 -26.95
C TYR A 193 8.84 3.48 -27.53
N GLU A 194 8.74 2.84 -28.70
CA GLU A 194 9.85 2.18 -29.38
C GLU A 194 11.00 3.15 -29.67
N ARG A 195 10.69 4.37 -30.13
CA ARG A 195 11.70 5.43 -30.32
C ARG A 195 12.38 5.83 -29.04
N ALA A 196 11.62 6.08 -27.98
CA ALA A 196 12.16 6.45 -26.67
C ALA A 196 13.06 5.34 -26.08
N VAL A 197 12.69 4.08 -26.28
CA VAL A 197 13.51 2.93 -25.88
C VAL A 197 14.80 2.84 -26.72
N ALA A 198 14.73 3.10 -28.03
CA ALA A 198 15.90 3.11 -28.90
C ALA A 198 16.90 4.20 -28.50
N ASP A 199 16.40 5.39 -28.13
CA ASP A 199 17.20 6.55 -27.72
C ASP A 199 17.84 6.39 -26.34
N SER A 200 17.28 5.55 -25.45
CA SER A 200 17.85 5.28 -24.12
C SER A 200 19.22 4.60 -24.24
N SER A 201 20.25 5.14 -23.61
CA SER A 201 21.60 4.54 -23.66
C SER A 201 21.74 3.37 -22.66
N TRP A 202 22.59 2.38 -23.00
CA TRP A 202 22.89 1.30 -22.06
C TRP A 202 23.66 1.79 -20.83
N ASP A 203 24.49 2.82 -20.96
CA ASP A 203 25.26 3.38 -19.84
C ASP A 203 24.32 4.04 -18.82
N GLU A 204 23.31 4.78 -19.30
CA GLU A 204 22.26 5.36 -18.46
C GLU A 204 21.44 4.26 -17.74
N ILE A 205 21.00 3.23 -18.48
CA ILE A 205 20.24 2.11 -17.94
C ILE A 205 21.02 1.38 -16.84
N VAL A 206 22.30 1.04 -17.11
CA VAL A 206 23.16 0.33 -16.15
C VAL A 206 23.48 1.18 -14.94
N SER A 207 23.81 2.46 -15.14
CA SER A 207 24.12 3.38 -14.03
C SER A 207 22.91 3.58 -13.12
N ALA A 208 21.73 3.83 -13.67
CA ALA A 208 20.52 4.08 -12.88
C ALA A 208 20.01 2.81 -12.20
N SER A 209 19.98 1.66 -12.90
CA SER A 209 19.50 0.40 -12.31
C SER A 209 20.49 -0.25 -11.34
N GLY A 210 21.79 0.00 -11.50
CA GLY A 210 22.87 -0.74 -10.81
C GLY A 210 23.03 -2.19 -11.30
N VAL A 211 22.33 -2.59 -12.36
CA VAL A 211 22.33 -3.96 -12.88
C VAL A 211 23.17 -4.03 -14.15
N ALA A 212 24.10 -4.98 -14.21
CA ALA A 212 24.94 -5.16 -15.38
C ALA A 212 24.10 -5.49 -16.63
N ARG A 213 24.49 -4.94 -17.78
CA ARG A 213 23.79 -5.14 -19.04
C ARG A 213 23.54 -6.61 -19.36
N HIS A 214 24.52 -7.46 -19.11
CA HIS A 214 24.43 -8.89 -19.39
C HIS A 214 23.32 -9.58 -18.57
N ASP A 215 23.09 -9.13 -17.30
CA ASP A 215 22.02 -9.68 -16.44
C ASP A 215 20.65 -9.20 -16.90
N ILE A 216 20.56 -7.95 -17.37
CA ILE A 216 19.34 -7.41 -18.00
C ILE A 216 19.01 -8.21 -19.27
N GLU A 217 19.98 -8.44 -20.14
CA GLU A 217 19.80 -9.20 -21.39
C GLU A 217 19.41 -10.66 -21.10
N LYS A 218 19.98 -11.28 -20.05
CA LYS A 218 19.62 -12.63 -19.59
C LYS A 218 18.18 -12.70 -19.12
N LEU A 219 17.73 -11.73 -18.32
CA LEU A 219 16.34 -11.66 -17.85
C LEU A 219 15.38 -11.40 -19.03
N ALA A 220 15.74 -10.51 -19.94
CA ALA A 220 14.97 -10.24 -21.16
C ALA A 220 14.86 -11.49 -22.05
N ALA A 221 15.91 -12.30 -22.14
CA ALA A 221 15.87 -13.59 -22.85
C ALA A 221 14.87 -14.57 -22.20
N ALA A 222 14.81 -14.63 -20.86
CA ALA A 222 13.82 -15.43 -20.15
C ALA A 222 12.39 -14.92 -20.44
N MET A 223 12.17 -13.61 -20.47
CA MET A 223 10.87 -13.02 -20.83
C MET A 223 10.46 -13.35 -22.27
N ARG A 224 11.40 -13.25 -23.23
CA ARG A 224 11.13 -13.61 -24.65
C ARG A 224 10.78 -15.09 -24.82
N ALA A 225 11.37 -15.97 -24.02
CA ALA A 225 11.10 -17.41 -24.04
C ALA A 225 9.78 -17.79 -23.37
N SER A 226 9.23 -16.90 -22.55
CA SER A 226 7.99 -17.12 -21.80
C SER A 226 6.77 -16.80 -22.66
N SER A 227 5.81 -17.72 -22.70
CA SER A 227 4.50 -17.46 -23.31
C SER A 227 3.53 -16.80 -22.32
N SER A 228 3.83 -16.87 -21.02
CA SER A 228 2.97 -16.34 -19.94
C SER A 228 3.80 -15.80 -18.78
N THR A 229 3.88 -14.46 -18.70
CA THR A 229 4.65 -13.76 -17.66
C THR A 229 3.73 -13.00 -16.72
N ILE A 230 3.89 -13.20 -15.41
CA ILE A 230 3.28 -12.38 -14.35
C ILE A 230 4.36 -11.48 -13.74
N VAL A 231 4.05 -10.19 -13.57
CA VAL A 231 4.88 -9.28 -12.77
C VAL A 231 4.13 -8.87 -11.51
N CYS A 232 4.70 -9.24 -10.36
CA CYS A 232 4.17 -8.90 -9.03
C CYS A 232 5.00 -7.79 -8.40
N TRP A 233 4.35 -6.83 -7.75
CA TRP A 233 5.05 -5.79 -6.97
C TRP A 233 4.26 -5.37 -5.73
N ALA A 234 4.98 -4.73 -4.80
CA ALA A 234 4.40 -4.10 -3.61
C ALA A 234 5.00 -2.71 -3.38
N MET A 235 5.08 -2.27 -2.12
CA MET A 235 5.51 -0.91 -1.76
C MET A 235 6.94 -0.56 -2.19
N GLY A 236 7.80 -1.52 -2.49
CA GLY A 236 9.12 -1.27 -3.06
C GLY A 236 9.10 -0.49 -4.37
N LEU A 237 7.94 -0.43 -5.06
CA LEU A 237 7.75 0.30 -6.31
C LEU A 237 6.81 1.50 -6.18
N THR A 238 5.93 1.51 -5.17
CA THR A 238 4.86 2.51 -5.08
C THR A 238 5.21 3.74 -4.27
N GLN A 239 6.35 3.74 -3.58
CA GLN A 239 6.75 4.79 -2.63
C GLN A 239 8.07 5.47 -3.04
N HIS A 240 8.21 5.77 -4.33
CA HIS A 240 9.27 6.56 -4.96
C HIS A 240 8.68 7.77 -5.66
N HIS A 241 9.49 8.79 -5.93
CA HIS A 241 9.02 9.98 -6.64
C HIS A 241 8.44 9.64 -8.02
N ASN A 242 9.09 8.77 -8.77
CA ASN A 242 8.70 8.32 -10.12
C ASN A 242 7.87 7.01 -10.13
N SER A 243 7.18 6.66 -9.04
CA SER A 243 6.45 5.39 -8.89
C SER A 243 5.43 5.12 -9.99
N VAL A 244 4.68 6.15 -10.41
CA VAL A 244 3.68 6.03 -11.49
C VAL A 244 4.38 5.66 -12.79
N ALA A 245 5.44 6.37 -13.16
CA ALA A 245 6.25 6.10 -14.35
C ALA A 245 6.88 4.69 -14.34
N THR A 246 7.39 4.27 -13.17
CA THR A 246 7.97 2.92 -13.00
C THR A 246 6.93 1.81 -13.24
N ILE A 247 5.72 1.96 -12.72
CA ILE A 247 4.65 0.96 -12.90
C ILE A 247 4.15 0.97 -14.35
N GLN A 248 4.09 2.13 -14.99
CA GLN A 248 3.76 2.24 -16.41
C GLN A 248 4.83 1.60 -17.30
N GLU A 249 6.12 1.70 -16.93
CA GLU A 249 7.20 1.02 -17.67
C GLU A 249 7.11 -0.51 -17.53
N ILE A 250 6.68 -1.03 -16.37
CA ILE A 250 6.35 -2.45 -16.19
C ILE A 250 5.17 -2.85 -17.10
N ALA A 251 4.12 -2.03 -17.13
CA ALA A 251 2.98 -2.29 -18.01
C ALA A 251 3.41 -2.31 -19.48
N ASN A 252 4.20 -1.34 -19.91
CA ASN A 252 4.78 -1.30 -21.28
C ASN A 252 5.52 -2.60 -21.61
N THR A 253 6.39 -3.05 -20.70
CA THR A 253 7.17 -4.29 -20.91
C THR A 253 6.27 -5.51 -21.11
N LEU A 254 5.16 -5.62 -20.36
CA LEU A 254 4.20 -6.72 -20.55
C LEU A 254 3.33 -6.55 -21.80
N LEU A 255 3.02 -5.32 -22.21
CA LEU A 255 2.28 -5.05 -23.45
C LEU A 255 3.08 -5.47 -24.69
N LEU A 256 4.43 -5.36 -24.69
CA LEU A 256 5.28 -5.82 -25.79
C LEU A 256 5.03 -7.30 -26.12
N GLY A 257 4.92 -8.18 -25.11
CA GLY A 257 4.67 -9.61 -25.28
C GLY A 257 3.19 -10.01 -25.24
N GLY A 258 2.27 -9.04 -25.21
CA GLY A 258 0.82 -9.32 -25.12
C GLY A 258 0.43 -10.07 -23.85
N HIS A 259 1.14 -9.86 -22.73
CA HIS A 259 0.95 -10.56 -21.45
C HIS A 259 -0.21 -10.01 -20.60
N ILE A 260 -1.30 -9.56 -21.23
CA ILE A 260 -2.53 -9.12 -20.56
C ILE A 260 -3.74 -9.80 -21.19
N GLY A 261 -4.67 -10.27 -20.36
CA GLY A 261 -5.88 -10.94 -20.83
C GLY A 261 -5.63 -12.33 -21.40
N ARG A 262 -4.61 -13.02 -20.90
CA ARG A 262 -4.35 -14.45 -21.17
C ARG A 262 -4.07 -15.20 -19.87
N PRO A 263 -4.41 -16.50 -19.78
CA PRO A 263 -4.10 -17.31 -18.61
C PRO A 263 -2.60 -17.32 -18.27
N GLY A 264 -2.26 -17.21 -17.01
CA GLY A 264 -0.88 -17.24 -16.53
C GLY A 264 -0.06 -15.97 -16.78
N ALA A 265 -0.67 -14.89 -17.26
CA ALA A 265 0.04 -13.66 -17.55
C ALA A 265 -0.70 -12.42 -17.07
N GLY A 266 0.02 -11.40 -16.61
CA GLY A 266 -0.55 -10.11 -16.24
C GLY A 266 0.20 -9.33 -15.19
N LEU A 267 -0.42 -8.23 -14.83
CA LEU A 267 0.02 -7.26 -13.83
C LEU A 267 -0.57 -7.62 -12.46
N CYS A 268 0.27 -7.69 -11.43
CA CYS A 268 -0.13 -8.13 -10.10
C CYS A 268 0.35 -7.19 -8.99
N PRO A 269 -0.30 -6.04 -8.76
CA PRO A 269 -0.06 -5.25 -7.55
C PRO A 269 -0.53 -6.02 -6.32
N VAL A 270 0.41 -6.44 -5.46
CA VAL A 270 0.11 -7.26 -4.29
C VAL A 270 -0.12 -6.35 -3.09
N ARG A 271 -1.38 -6.17 -2.73
CA ARG A 271 -1.80 -5.31 -1.63
C ARG A 271 -1.65 -6.02 -0.28
N GLY A 272 -1.21 -5.28 0.75
CA GLY A 272 -0.94 -5.85 2.07
C GLY A 272 -2.15 -5.96 2.98
N HIS A 273 -3.04 -4.99 2.96
CA HIS A 273 -4.23 -4.97 3.80
C HIS A 273 -5.37 -5.80 3.21
N SER A 274 -6.21 -6.38 4.10
CA SER A 274 -7.26 -7.33 3.73
C SER A 274 -8.36 -6.77 2.85
N ASN A 275 -8.57 -5.45 2.88
CA ASN A 275 -9.64 -4.79 2.11
C ASN A 275 -9.24 -3.44 1.49
N VAL A 276 -7.95 -3.11 1.41
CA VAL A 276 -7.49 -1.83 0.84
C VAL A 276 -7.86 -1.65 -0.65
N GLN A 277 -8.30 -2.69 -1.31
CA GLN A 277 -8.87 -2.63 -2.66
C GLN A 277 -10.39 -2.50 -2.60
N GLY A 278 -11.04 -3.25 -1.69
CA GLY A 278 -12.48 -3.27 -1.56
C GLY A 278 -13.06 -1.97 -0.99
N ASP A 279 -12.39 -1.33 -0.02
CA ASP A 279 -12.82 -0.03 0.49
C ASP A 279 -12.89 1.02 -0.64
N ARG A 280 -11.89 1.04 -1.53
CA ARG A 280 -11.90 1.88 -2.75
C ARG A 280 -13.03 1.50 -3.71
N THR A 281 -13.27 0.20 -3.89
CA THR A 281 -14.32 -0.30 -4.79
C THR A 281 -15.71 0.15 -4.32
N VAL A 282 -15.95 0.19 -3.01
CA VAL A 282 -17.24 0.62 -2.44
C VAL A 282 -17.31 2.11 -2.11
N GLY A 283 -16.34 2.91 -2.56
CA GLY A 283 -16.46 4.36 -2.58
C GLY A 283 -15.58 5.15 -1.62
N ILE A 284 -14.65 4.54 -0.86
CA ILE A 284 -13.62 5.28 -0.15
C ILE A 284 -12.64 5.85 -1.17
N ASN A 285 -12.92 7.05 -1.64
CA ASN A 285 -12.12 7.74 -2.63
C ASN A 285 -12.32 9.25 -2.52
N HIS A 286 -11.22 9.98 -2.34
CA HIS A 286 -11.20 11.44 -2.31
C HIS A 286 -11.38 12.08 -3.70
N LYS A 287 -11.27 11.30 -4.79
CA LYS A 287 -11.51 11.73 -6.19
C LYS A 287 -12.56 10.80 -6.85
N PRO A 288 -13.80 10.77 -6.34
CA PRO A 288 -14.81 9.88 -6.89
C PRO A 288 -15.19 10.29 -8.32
N SER A 289 -15.52 9.30 -9.15
CA SER A 289 -16.05 9.59 -10.49
C SER A 289 -17.47 10.14 -10.39
N ARG A 290 -17.85 11.01 -11.34
CA ARG A 290 -19.21 11.55 -11.42
C ARG A 290 -20.26 10.44 -11.54
N GLY A 291 -20.00 9.41 -12.35
CA GLY A 291 -20.92 8.27 -12.51
C GLY A 291 -21.16 7.51 -11.21
N PHE A 292 -20.13 7.35 -10.35
CA PHE A 292 -20.32 6.76 -9.02
C PHE A 292 -21.19 7.66 -8.11
N LEU A 293 -20.95 8.97 -8.09
CA LEU A 293 -21.73 9.90 -7.27
C LEU A 293 -23.21 9.96 -7.73
N ASP A 294 -23.46 9.94 -9.03
CA ASP A 294 -24.82 9.89 -9.58
C ASP A 294 -25.52 8.58 -9.21
N SER A 295 -24.81 7.44 -9.29
CA SER A 295 -25.35 6.13 -8.87
C SER A 295 -25.67 6.11 -7.37
N LEU A 296 -24.78 6.66 -6.54
CA LEU A 296 -24.96 6.75 -5.10
C LEU A 296 -26.19 7.61 -4.75
N ARG A 297 -26.36 8.78 -5.40
CA ARG A 297 -27.53 9.64 -5.24
C ARG A 297 -28.82 8.92 -5.62
N ASN A 298 -28.84 8.24 -6.77
CA ASN A 298 -30.01 7.52 -7.22
C ASN A 298 -30.41 6.37 -6.28
N THR A 299 -29.42 5.75 -5.62
CA THR A 299 -29.63 4.63 -4.68
C THR A 299 -30.06 5.11 -3.29
N THR A 300 -29.48 6.19 -2.80
CA THR A 300 -29.59 6.60 -1.38
C THR A 300 -30.28 7.94 -1.16
N GLY A 301 -30.46 8.75 -2.20
CA GLY A 301 -30.97 10.12 -2.12
C GLY A 301 -29.94 11.14 -1.61
N ILE A 302 -28.73 10.72 -1.23
CA ILE A 302 -27.71 11.63 -0.71
C ILE A 302 -27.05 12.42 -1.84
N GLU A 303 -27.13 13.73 -1.76
CA GLU A 303 -26.41 14.66 -2.63
C GLU A 303 -24.95 14.76 -2.18
N SER A 304 -24.04 14.39 -3.07
CA SER A 304 -22.60 14.39 -2.81
C SER A 304 -21.90 15.53 -3.55
N PRO A 305 -20.89 16.20 -2.96
CA PRO A 305 -20.12 17.21 -3.69
C PRO A 305 -19.32 16.57 -4.82
N PHE A 306 -19.11 17.34 -5.91
CA PHE A 306 -18.28 16.88 -7.05
C PHE A 306 -16.80 17.25 -6.90
N ASN A 307 -16.48 18.15 -5.96
CA ASN A 307 -15.11 18.57 -5.71
C ASN A 307 -14.28 17.41 -5.15
N HIS A 308 -13.00 17.36 -5.50
CA HIS A 308 -12.06 16.42 -4.91
C HIS A 308 -11.83 16.77 -3.44
N GLY A 309 -11.77 15.75 -2.60
CA GLY A 309 -11.37 15.87 -1.20
C GLY A 309 -9.86 15.74 -1.02
N TYR A 310 -9.43 15.70 0.24
CA TYR A 310 -8.02 15.51 0.61
C TYR A 310 -7.64 14.04 0.61
N ASP A 311 -6.45 13.72 0.06
CA ASP A 311 -5.73 12.49 0.33
C ASP A 311 -5.02 12.55 1.70
N SER A 312 -4.24 11.51 2.06
CA SER A 312 -3.62 11.44 3.39
C SER A 312 -2.59 12.55 3.64
N VAL A 313 -1.80 12.95 2.64
CA VAL A 313 -0.81 14.04 2.78
C VAL A 313 -1.51 15.39 2.88
N ASN A 314 -2.43 15.65 1.95
CA ASN A 314 -3.20 16.89 1.94
C ASN A 314 -4.09 17.04 3.19
N SER A 315 -4.53 15.92 3.79
CA SER A 315 -5.23 15.93 5.08
C SER A 315 -4.35 16.44 6.22
N VAL A 316 -3.08 15.98 6.29
CA VAL A 316 -2.12 16.47 7.29
C VAL A 316 -1.85 17.96 7.09
N LEU A 317 -1.61 18.39 5.85
CA LEU A 317 -1.41 19.82 5.53
C LEU A 317 -2.64 20.66 5.89
N ALA A 318 -3.86 20.19 5.57
CA ALA A 318 -5.09 20.90 5.88
C ALA A 318 -5.31 21.07 7.40
N MET A 319 -4.95 20.05 8.20
CA MET A 319 -4.99 20.16 9.67
C MET A 319 -3.95 21.15 10.20
N LEU A 320 -2.71 21.13 9.68
CA LEU A 320 -1.65 22.06 10.07
C LEU A 320 -2.00 23.52 9.76
N ASP A 321 -2.66 23.76 8.63
CA ASP A 321 -3.08 25.07 8.16
C ASP A 321 -4.40 25.55 8.81
N GLY A 322 -5.04 24.74 9.65
CA GLY A 322 -6.33 25.04 10.27
C GLY A 322 -7.55 24.98 9.33
N ARG A 323 -7.37 24.47 8.09
CA ARG A 323 -8.47 24.22 7.13
C ARG A 323 -9.30 22.99 7.48
N ALA A 324 -8.74 22.07 8.27
CA ALA A 324 -9.44 20.92 8.80
C ALA A 324 -9.38 20.96 10.34
N LYS A 325 -10.55 20.82 10.97
CA LYS A 325 -10.75 20.97 12.42
C LYS A 325 -11.15 19.67 13.10
N VAL A 326 -11.71 18.71 12.34
CA VAL A 326 -12.22 17.44 12.86
C VAL A 326 -11.55 16.28 12.12
N PHE A 327 -10.93 15.38 12.87
CA PHE A 327 -10.30 14.17 12.34
C PHE A 327 -10.98 12.92 12.89
N LEU A 328 -11.60 12.14 12.02
CA LEU A 328 -12.21 10.87 12.36
C LEU A 328 -11.44 9.74 11.66
N SER A 329 -11.07 8.70 12.42
CA SER A 329 -10.29 7.57 11.91
C SER A 329 -11.00 6.25 12.17
N MET A 330 -11.29 5.50 11.11
CA MET A 330 -11.80 4.13 11.22
C MET A 330 -10.64 3.15 11.08
N GLY A 331 -10.16 2.67 12.22
CA GLY A 331 -9.00 1.80 12.33
C GLY A 331 -7.67 2.50 12.06
N GLY A 332 -6.59 1.71 12.01
CA GLY A 332 -5.25 2.20 11.72
C GLY A 332 -4.49 2.76 12.91
N ASN A 333 -3.29 3.25 12.62
CA ASN A 333 -2.40 3.98 13.52
C ASN A 333 -1.81 5.13 12.70
N PHE A 334 -2.65 6.12 12.41
CA PHE A 334 -2.36 7.17 11.43
C PHE A 334 -1.04 7.89 11.72
N VAL A 335 -0.84 8.33 12.98
CA VAL A 335 0.39 9.05 13.39
C VAL A 335 1.67 8.27 13.12
N SER A 336 1.67 6.95 13.31
CA SER A 336 2.86 6.13 13.06
C SER A 336 2.97 5.65 11.62
N ALA A 337 1.85 5.58 10.89
CA ALA A 337 1.83 5.12 9.50
C ALA A 337 2.18 6.22 8.51
N MET A 338 1.85 7.46 8.83
CA MET A 338 2.10 8.64 7.99
C MET A 338 3.58 9.05 8.03
N SER A 339 4.03 9.70 6.98
CA SER A 339 5.36 10.36 6.92
C SER A 339 5.44 11.55 7.86
N ASP A 340 6.65 12.01 8.17
CA ASP A 340 6.92 13.12 9.09
C ASP A 340 6.08 13.03 10.37
N THR A 341 6.45 12.09 11.22
CA THR A 341 5.70 11.75 12.45
C THR A 341 5.44 12.97 13.34
N ASP A 342 6.36 13.93 13.38
CA ASP A 342 6.23 15.13 14.21
C ASP A 342 5.22 16.12 13.63
N SER A 343 5.27 16.39 12.33
CA SER A 343 4.27 17.22 11.65
C SER A 343 2.89 16.56 11.68
N THR A 344 2.80 15.26 11.46
CA THR A 344 1.54 14.50 11.58
C THR A 344 0.97 14.55 12.99
N SER A 345 1.83 14.49 14.03
CA SER A 345 1.38 14.63 15.42
C SER A 345 0.83 16.03 15.71
N ARG A 346 1.52 17.07 15.27
CA ARG A 346 1.05 18.47 15.41
C ARG A 346 -0.27 18.70 14.67
N ALA A 347 -0.43 18.09 13.50
CA ALA A 347 -1.66 18.16 12.72
C ALA A 347 -2.88 17.62 13.50
N ILE A 348 -2.74 16.44 14.10
CA ILE A 348 -3.83 15.88 14.94
C ILE A 348 -4.09 16.76 16.18
N GLN A 349 -3.03 17.28 16.81
CA GLN A 349 -3.14 18.12 18.01
C GLN A 349 -3.79 19.47 17.72
N SER A 350 -3.76 19.97 16.49
CA SER A 350 -4.43 21.22 16.10
C SER A 350 -5.95 21.07 15.94
N CYS A 351 -6.47 19.84 15.80
CA CYS A 351 -7.89 19.59 15.62
C CYS A 351 -8.71 19.90 16.88
N ASP A 352 -9.93 20.37 16.69
CA ASP A 352 -10.90 20.56 17.76
C ASP A 352 -11.42 19.22 18.29
N LEU A 353 -11.62 18.25 17.37
CA LEU A 353 -12.05 16.89 17.71
C LEU A 353 -11.19 15.84 16.98
N SER A 354 -10.73 14.83 17.72
CA SER A 354 -10.15 13.61 17.16
C SER A 354 -10.91 12.37 17.61
N VAL A 355 -11.35 11.52 16.66
CA VAL A 355 -12.13 10.30 16.92
C VAL A 355 -11.36 9.09 16.38
N GLN A 356 -11.18 8.07 17.24
CA GLN A 356 -10.49 6.83 16.89
C GLN A 356 -11.42 5.63 17.08
N ILE A 357 -11.95 5.06 15.99
CA ILE A 357 -12.66 3.78 16.00
C ILE A 357 -11.59 2.68 15.94
N SER A 358 -11.43 1.86 16.98
CA SER A 358 -10.28 0.97 17.06
C SER A 358 -10.54 -0.29 17.88
N THR A 359 -9.90 -1.38 17.47
CA THR A 359 -9.91 -2.66 18.19
C THR A 359 -8.88 -2.71 19.33
N LYS A 360 -7.81 -1.91 19.22
CA LYS A 360 -6.72 -1.84 20.22
C LYS A 360 -6.16 -0.41 20.31
N PRO A 361 -5.78 0.05 21.51
CA PRO A 361 -5.02 1.28 21.65
C PRO A 361 -3.68 1.20 20.91
N ASN A 362 -3.27 2.32 20.33
CA ASN A 362 -1.99 2.49 19.66
C ASN A 362 -1.49 3.93 19.88
N ARG A 363 -0.36 4.30 19.25
CA ARG A 363 0.26 5.61 19.45
C ARG A 363 -0.66 6.78 19.09
N SER A 364 -1.51 6.64 18.07
CA SER A 364 -2.43 7.70 17.67
C SER A 364 -3.43 8.09 18.76
N HIS A 365 -3.76 7.18 19.69
CA HIS A 365 -4.64 7.46 20.83
C HIS A 365 -4.00 8.36 21.89
N LEU A 366 -2.67 8.53 21.87
CA LEU A 366 -1.91 9.40 22.76
C LEU A 366 -1.65 10.79 22.15
N VAL A 367 -1.95 10.95 20.87
CA VAL A 367 -1.81 12.21 20.11
C VAL A 367 -3.21 12.66 19.76
N THR A 368 -3.73 13.65 20.47
CA THR A 368 -5.16 13.98 20.47
C THR A 368 -5.39 15.43 20.10
N GLY A 369 -6.53 15.70 19.48
CA GLY A 369 -7.09 17.04 19.39
C GLY A 369 -7.52 17.59 20.77
N LYS A 370 -8.15 18.76 20.80
CA LYS A 370 -8.67 19.41 22.03
C LYS A 370 -9.68 18.50 22.73
N THR A 371 -10.60 17.90 21.97
CA THR A 371 -11.49 16.82 22.41
C THR A 371 -11.08 15.52 21.72
N ALA A 372 -11.05 14.41 22.46
CA ALA A 372 -10.66 13.12 21.90
C ALA A 372 -11.62 12.01 22.33
N LEU A 373 -12.05 11.19 21.36
CA LEU A 373 -12.91 10.05 21.59
C LEU A 373 -12.24 8.76 21.12
N ILE A 374 -12.27 7.72 21.93
CA ILE A 374 -11.95 6.35 21.54
C ILE A 374 -13.25 5.55 21.51
N LEU A 375 -13.60 5.05 20.33
CA LEU A 375 -14.78 4.23 20.08
C LEU A 375 -14.33 2.78 19.88
N PRO A 376 -14.39 1.92 20.95
CA PRO A 376 -13.90 0.56 20.86
C PRO A 376 -14.83 -0.31 20.02
N CYS A 377 -14.27 -0.97 18.98
CA CYS A 377 -15.05 -1.81 18.08
C CYS A 377 -14.71 -3.29 18.18
N LEU A 378 -15.61 -4.14 17.66
CA LEU A 378 -15.40 -5.58 17.53
C LEU A 378 -14.21 -5.86 16.61
N GLY A 379 -13.38 -6.81 17.00
CA GLY A 379 -12.36 -7.38 16.13
C GLY A 379 -12.96 -8.32 15.09
N ARG A 380 -12.29 -8.49 13.94
CA ARG A 380 -12.75 -9.34 12.84
C ARG A 380 -12.98 -10.82 13.25
N THR A 381 -12.34 -11.27 14.31
CA THR A 381 -12.47 -12.63 14.84
C THR A 381 -13.62 -12.79 15.84
N GLU A 382 -14.21 -11.69 16.31
CA GLU A 382 -15.29 -11.69 17.27
C GLU A 382 -16.66 -11.80 16.61
N ARG A 383 -17.60 -12.45 17.29
CA ARG A 383 -18.97 -12.59 16.81
C ARG A 383 -19.70 -11.27 16.85
N ASP A 384 -20.36 -10.94 15.76
CA ASP A 384 -21.30 -9.83 15.68
C ASP A 384 -22.72 -10.40 15.66
N VAL A 385 -23.48 -10.15 16.72
CA VAL A 385 -24.86 -10.63 16.88
C VAL A 385 -25.78 -9.45 17.11
N THR A 386 -26.71 -9.26 16.21
CA THR A 386 -27.73 -8.19 16.24
C THR A 386 -29.13 -8.76 16.47
N SER A 387 -30.16 -7.91 16.43
CA SER A 387 -31.57 -8.36 16.44
C SER A 387 -31.93 -9.22 15.22
N GLU A 388 -31.23 -9.04 14.09
CA GLU A 388 -31.40 -9.83 12.86
C GLU A 388 -30.54 -11.10 12.85
N GLY A 389 -29.89 -11.43 13.98
CA GLY A 389 -29.09 -12.63 14.13
C GLY A 389 -27.60 -12.42 13.94
N TYR A 390 -26.91 -13.49 13.52
CA TYR A 390 -25.46 -13.53 13.39
C TYR A 390 -25.00 -12.88 12.08
N GLN A 391 -24.31 -11.76 12.20
CA GLN A 391 -23.84 -10.99 11.05
C GLN A 391 -22.47 -11.46 10.57
N PHE A 392 -22.15 -11.17 9.31
CA PHE A 392 -20.82 -11.27 8.74
C PHE A 392 -20.56 -10.03 7.86
N VAL A 393 -19.29 -9.78 7.59
CA VAL A 393 -18.84 -8.71 6.70
C VAL A 393 -18.09 -9.29 5.51
N SER A 394 -17.82 -8.47 4.51
CA SER A 394 -17.11 -8.89 3.29
C SER A 394 -15.88 -8.04 3.02
N VAL A 395 -14.95 -8.60 2.25
CA VAL A 395 -13.70 -7.96 1.80
C VAL A 395 -13.39 -8.33 0.36
N GLU A 396 -12.68 -7.44 -0.35
CA GLU A 396 -12.12 -7.70 -1.68
C GLU A 396 -10.59 -7.85 -1.58
N ASN A 397 -10.07 -9.00 -1.99
CA ASN A 397 -8.62 -9.24 -2.00
C ASN A 397 -7.91 -8.64 -3.24
N SER A 398 -6.58 -8.76 -3.30
CA SER A 398 -5.75 -8.22 -4.40
C SER A 398 -6.07 -8.79 -5.79
N MET A 399 -6.71 -9.96 -5.85
CA MET A 399 -7.12 -10.61 -7.12
C MET A 399 -8.52 -10.17 -7.57
N GLY A 400 -9.20 -9.29 -6.80
CA GLY A 400 -10.57 -8.88 -7.09
C GLY A 400 -11.63 -9.90 -6.69
N VAL A 401 -11.31 -10.79 -5.75
CA VAL A 401 -12.28 -11.72 -5.17
C VAL A 401 -12.93 -11.08 -3.96
N VAL A 402 -14.25 -10.98 -3.98
CA VAL A 402 -15.07 -10.61 -2.84
C VAL A 402 -15.50 -11.86 -2.09
N HIS A 403 -15.22 -11.92 -0.80
CA HIS A 403 -15.57 -13.06 0.04
C HIS A 403 -16.00 -12.65 1.45
N SER A 404 -16.74 -13.50 2.12
CA SER A 404 -17.24 -13.27 3.49
C SER A 404 -16.12 -13.40 4.52
N SER A 405 -16.28 -12.68 5.63
CA SER A 405 -15.45 -12.76 6.83
C SER A 405 -16.34 -12.73 8.06
N GLN A 406 -16.32 -13.80 8.85
CA GLN A 406 -17.16 -13.98 10.01
C GLN A 406 -16.34 -14.42 11.22
N GLY A 407 -16.47 -13.69 12.33
CA GLY A 407 -15.81 -14.04 13.58
C GLY A 407 -16.54 -15.15 14.33
N SER A 408 -15.80 -15.96 15.07
CA SER A 408 -16.36 -17.06 15.88
C SER A 408 -16.08 -16.91 17.40
N SER A 409 -15.17 -16.00 17.76
CA SER A 409 -14.79 -15.77 19.16
C SER A 409 -15.84 -14.95 19.91
N LYS A 410 -15.94 -15.15 21.22
CA LYS A 410 -16.77 -14.30 22.06
C LYS A 410 -16.17 -12.88 22.10
N PRO A 411 -16.99 -11.82 21.96
CA PRO A 411 -16.52 -10.45 22.13
C PRO A 411 -15.80 -10.22 23.46
N ALA A 412 -14.71 -9.45 23.41
CA ALA A 412 -13.95 -9.11 24.61
C ALA A 412 -14.79 -8.33 25.66
N SER A 413 -15.78 -7.59 25.19
CA SER A 413 -16.74 -6.87 26.04
C SER A 413 -18.12 -6.80 25.38
N LYS A 414 -19.17 -6.82 26.22
CA LYS A 414 -20.56 -6.57 25.77
C LYS A 414 -20.83 -5.13 25.36
N HIS A 415 -19.90 -4.23 25.64
CA HIS A 415 -20.00 -2.80 25.30
C HIS A 415 -19.39 -2.46 23.95
N LEU A 416 -18.72 -3.41 23.28
CA LEU A 416 -18.22 -3.21 21.94
C LEU A 416 -19.37 -3.15 20.94
N LYS A 417 -19.22 -2.30 19.94
CA LYS A 417 -20.07 -2.25 18.74
C LYS A 417 -19.25 -2.60 17.52
N SER A 418 -19.89 -3.11 16.48
CA SER A 418 -19.24 -3.28 15.18
C SER A 418 -19.01 -1.94 14.49
N GLU A 419 -18.05 -1.89 13.55
CA GLU A 419 -17.80 -0.69 12.74
C GLU A 419 -19.08 -0.21 12.02
N PRO A 420 -19.88 -1.07 11.34
CA PRO A 420 -21.15 -0.62 10.74
C PRO A 420 -22.13 -0.01 11.75
N ALA A 421 -22.27 -0.61 12.93
CA ALA A 421 -23.16 -0.09 13.96
C ALA A 421 -22.68 1.25 14.56
N ILE A 422 -21.36 1.46 14.67
CA ILE A 422 -20.79 2.74 15.11
C ILE A 422 -21.07 3.83 14.06
N VAL A 423 -20.81 3.56 12.79
CA VAL A 423 -21.05 4.53 11.71
C VAL A 423 -22.54 4.89 11.62
N ALA A 424 -23.41 3.89 11.66
CA ALA A 424 -24.86 4.12 11.63
C ALA A 424 -25.33 4.94 12.85
N GLY A 425 -24.77 4.68 14.04
CA GLY A 425 -25.08 5.48 15.24
C GLY A 425 -24.64 6.94 15.11
N MET A 426 -23.47 7.19 14.55
CA MET A 426 -22.99 8.55 14.24
C MET A 426 -23.91 9.24 13.23
N ALA A 427 -24.35 8.52 12.18
CA ALA A 427 -25.22 9.06 11.16
C ALA A 427 -26.62 9.41 11.68
N VAL A 428 -27.22 8.56 12.54
CA VAL A 428 -28.47 8.86 13.21
C VAL A 428 -28.36 10.13 14.06
N ALA A 429 -27.28 10.28 14.81
CA ALA A 429 -27.05 11.46 15.63
C ALA A 429 -26.85 12.72 14.76
N LEU A 430 -26.13 12.62 13.65
CA LEU A 430 -25.92 13.72 12.69
C LEU A 430 -27.23 14.11 12.00
N ASP A 431 -28.05 13.16 11.54
CA ASP A 431 -29.37 13.44 10.95
C ASP A 431 -30.29 14.16 11.95
N GLY A 432 -30.17 13.87 13.24
CA GLY A 432 -30.85 14.61 14.30
C GLY A 432 -30.46 16.10 14.41
N LYS A 433 -29.31 16.49 13.87
CA LYS A 433 -28.80 17.88 13.88
C LYS A 433 -29.02 18.61 12.55
N ILE A 434 -28.77 17.95 11.42
CA ILE A 434 -28.76 18.58 10.09
C ILE A 434 -29.96 18.17 9.20
N GLY A 435 -30.95 17.47 9.77
CA GLY A 435 -32.15 17.00 9.08
C GLY A 435 -32.04 15.54 8.63
N ASP A 436 -33.18 14.91 8.35
CA ASP A 436 -33.27 13.50 7.93
C ASP A 436 -32.67 13.29 6.54
N SER A 437 -31.79 12.32 6.40
CA SER A 437 -31.19 11.91 5.13
C SER A 437 -32.09 11.03 4.26
N GLY A 438 -33.17 10.47 4.84
CA GLY A 438 -33.98 9.43 4.21
C GLY A 438 -33.34 8.03 4.22
N VAL A 439 -32.13 7.88 4.73
CA VAL A 439 -31.43 6.59 4.86
C VAL A 439 -31.83 5.92 6.17
N SER A 440 -32.28 4.68 6.11
CA SER A 440 -32.68 3.91 7.30
C SER A 440 -31.47 3.41 8.11
N TRP A 441 -30.64 4.33 8.64
CA TRP A 441 -29.41 4.01 9.36
C TRP A 441 -29.59 2.99 10.49
N SER A 442 -30.69 3.09 11.25
CA SER A 442 -30.97 2.15 12.33
C SER A 442 -31.14 0.71 11.82
N LYS A 443 -31.74 0.53 10.63
CA LYS A 443 -31.84 -0.79 9.99
C LYS A 443 -30.46 -1.28 9.53
N LEU A 444 -29.66 -0.41 8.92
CA LEU A 444 -28.31 -0.76 8.44
C LEU A 444 -27.35 -1.12 9.58
N SER A 445 -27.62 -0.66 10.81
CA SER A 445 -26.81 -1.02 12.00
C SER A 445 -26.98 -2.46 12.47
N VAL A 446 -28.05 -3.13 12.06
CA VAL A 446 -28.42 -4.48 12.54
C VAL A 446 -28.56 -5.52 11.41
N ASP A 447 -28.76 -5.07 10.17
CA ASP A 447 -28.98 -5.91 8.99
C ASP A 447 -27.95 -5.58 7.89
N TYR A 448 -26.88 -6.37 7.81
CA TYR A 448 -25.81 -6.13 6.84
C TYR A 448 -26.16 -6.60 5.42
N ASP A 449 -27.16 -7.44 5.27
CA ASP A 449 -27.71 -7.77 3.95
C ASP A 449 -28.32 -6.52 3.31
N SER A 450 -28.97 -5.67 4.10
CA SER A 450 -29.48 -4.37 3.63
C SER A 450 -28.35 -3.42 3.19
N ILE A 451 -27.17 -3.43 3.84
CA ILE A 451 -26.01 -2.64 3.38
C ILE A 451 -25.52 -3.18 2.03
N ARG A 452 -25.40 -4.51 1.90
CA ARG A 452 -24.98 -5.14 0.64
C ARG A 452 -25.96 -4.88 -0.51
N ASN A 453 -27.26 -4.81 -0.25
CA ASN A 453 -28.27 -4.42 -1.25
C ASN A 453 -28.04 -2.97 -1.75
N LEU A 454 -27.64 -2.04 -0.88
CA LEU A 454 -27.26 -0.68 -1.30
C LEU A 454 -25.98 -0.69 -2.14
N ILE A 455 -24.97 -1.48 -1.75
CA ILE A 455 -23.73 -1.63 -2.54
C ILE A 455 -24.04 -2.22 -3.91
N GLU A 456 -24.85 -3.27 -3.99
CA GLU A 456 -25.30 -3.90 -5.25
C GLU A 456 -25.95 -2.88 -6.19
N SER A 457 -26.79 -1.99 -5.63
CA SER A 457 -27.49 -0.97 -6.41
C SER A 457 -26.59 0.18 -6.85
N ALA A 458 -25.56 0.51 -6.06
CA ALA A 458 -24.71 1.69 -6.29
C ALA A 458 -23.42 1.37 -7.05
N VAL A 459 -22.89 0.13 -6.94
CA VAL A 459 -21.56 -0.24 -7.42
C VAL A 459 -21.64 -1.36 -8.45
N PRO A 460 -21.23 -1.12 -9.71
CA PRO A 460 -21.26 -2.16 -10.75
C PRO A 460 -20.46 -3.41 -10.38
N GLY A 461 -20.96 -4.59 -10.76
CA GLY A 461 -20.30 -5.88 -10.56
C GLY A 461 -20.65 -6.60 -9.26
N PHE A 462 -21.50 -6.00 -8.42
CA PHE A 462 -22.00 -6.62 -7.20
C PHE A 462 -23.40 -7.26 -7.36
N ASP A 463 -23.82 -7.54 -8.58
CA ASP A 463 -25.10 -8.19 -8.86
C ASP A 463 -25.26 -9.47 -8.03
N SER A 464 -26.45 -9.69 -7.43
CA SER A 464 -26.76 -10.79 -6.50
C SER A 464 -25.74 -10.91 -5.35
N TYR A 465 -25.36 -9.77 -4.77
CA TYR A 465 -24.25 -9.71 -3.82
C TYR A 465 -24.44 -10.64 -2.62
N ASN A 466 -25.62 -10.59 -2.00
CA ASN A 466 -25.92 -11.40 -0.82
C ASN A 466 -25.85 -12.92 -1.07
N GLU A 467 -26.15 -13.36 -2.28
CA GLU A 467 -26.07 -14.76 -2.69
C GLU A 467 -24.61 -15.16 -2.95
N ARG A 468 -23.93 -14.40 -3.81
CA ARG A 468 -22.59 -14.73 -4.29
C ARG A 468 -21.52 -14.65 -3.19
N VAL A 469 -21.64 -13.72 -2.23
CA VAL A 469 -20.69 -13.59 -1.11
C VAL A 469 -20.79 -14.74 -0.10
N ARG A 470 -21.89 -15.50 -0.11
CA ARG A 470 -22.07 -16.69 0.72
C ARG A 470 -21.48 -17.96 0.12
N GLU A 471 -21.12 -17.92 -1.17
CA GLU A 471 -20.38 -19.03 -1.78
C GLU A 471 -19.01 -19.21 -1.08
N PRO A 472 -18.54 -20.45 -0.87
CA PRO A 472 -17.33 -20.73 -0.09
C PRO A 472 -16.07 -20.04 -0.60
N GLN A 473 -15.98 -19.78 -1.91
CA GLN A 473 -14.83 -19.12 -2.55
C GLN A 473 -15.10 -17.64 -2.86
N GLY A 474 -16.29 -17.12 -2.54
CA GLY A 474 -16.72 -15.82 -2.97
C GLY A 474 -16.84 -15.70 -4.50
N PHE A 475 -16.65 -14.49 -5.01
CA PHE A 475 -16.75 -14.24 -6.45
C PHE A 475 -15.76 -13.19 -6.92
N TYR A 476 -15.34 -13.31 -8.18
CA TYR A 476 -14.53 -12.30 -8.84
C TYR A 476 -15.39 -11.12 -9.30
N LEU A 477 -14.92 -9.91 -9.03
CA LEU A 477 -15.43 -8.71 -9.68
C LEU A 477 -15.00 -8.68 -11.16
N PRO A 478 -15.80 -8.08 -12.05
CA PRO A 478 -15.43 -7.87 -13.45
C PRO A 478 -14.10 -7.12 -13.57
N ASN A 479 -13.29 -7.56 -14.52
CA ASN A 479 -12.02 -6.91 -14.85
C ASN A 479 -11.85 -6.92 -16.37
N PRO A 480 -12.35 -5.89 -17.07
CA PRO A 480 -12.38 -5.87 -18.53
C PRO A 480 -11.04 -6.15 -19.22
N PRO A 481 -9.88 -5.61 -18.76
CA PRO A 481 -8.58 -5.94 -19.34
C PRO A 481 -8.22 -7.43 -19.21
N ARG A 482 -8.52 -8.05 -18.06
CA ARG A 482 -8.26 -9.46 -17.78
C ARG A 482 -9.21 -10.39 -18.56
N ASP A 483 -10.51 -10.08 -18.49
CA ASP A 483 -11.55 -10.98 -18.93
C ASP A 483 -11.81 -10.90 -20.44
N ASP A 484 -11.74 -9.67 -21.04
CA ASP A 484 -12.16 -9.41 -22.43
C ASP A 484 -11.12 -8.64 -23.27
N ARG A 485 -9.95 -8.27 -22.69
CA ARG A 485 -8.99 -7.32 -23.31
C ARG A 485 -9.64 -6.01 -23.72
N CYS A 486 -10.60 -5.55 -22.93
CA CYS A 486 -11.26 -4.27 -23.09
C CYS A 486 -10.59 -3.25 -22.15
N PHE A 487 -10.09 -2.15 -22.70
CA PHE A 487 -9.31 -1.16 -21.98
C PHE A 487 -10.08 0.16 -21.93
N ASN A 488 -10.59 0.53 -20.75
CA ASN A 488 -11.37 1.74 -20.54
C ASN A 488 -10.46 2.97 -20.30
N THR A 489 -9.52 3.18 -21.20
CA THR A 489 -8.62 4.36 -21.23
C THR A 489 -9.22 5.46 -22.12
N ASP A 490 -8.54 6.60 -22.17
CA ASP A 490 -8.84 7.73 -23.05
C ASP A 490 -8.81 7.36 -24.56
N THR A 491 -7.97 6.39 -24.93
CA THR A 491 -7.84 5.89 -26.31
C THR A 491 -8.75 4.69 -26.61
N GLY A 492 -9.42 4.12 -25.59
CA GLY A 492 -10.13 2.84 -25.71
C GLY A 492 -9.22 1.63 -25.92
N ARG A 493 -7.89 1.79 -25.72
CA ARG A 493 -6.85 0.77 -25.86
C ARG A 493 -5.89 0.82 -24.68
N ALA A 494 -5.06 -0.21 -24.51
CA ALA A 494 -3.95 -0.14 -23.56
C ALA A 494 -2.91 0.85 -24.08
N ASN A 495 -2.46 1.76 -23.21
CA ASN A 495 -1.56 2.83 -23.58
C ASN A 495 -0.11 2.49 -23.23
N PHE A 496 0.78 2.55 -24.21
CA PHE A 496 2.20 2.74 -23.95
C PHE A 496 2.43 4.18 -23.48
N ARG A 497 3.14 4.32 -22.35
CA ARG A 497 3.48 5.63 -21.78
C ARG A 497 5.00 5.83 -21.81
N VAL A 498 5.45 6.99 -22.22
CA VAL A 498 6.87 7.33 -22.32
C VAL A 498 7.28 8.23 -21.17
N HIS A 499 8.33 7.83 -20.47
CA HIS A 499 8.93 8.59 -19.38
C HIS A 499 10.44 8.67 -19.57
N PRO A 500 11.11 9.75 -19.12
CA PRO A 500 12.56 9.76 -19.01
C PRO A 500 13.02 8.75 -17.98
N ILE A 501 14.22 8.21 -18.14
CA ILE A 501 14.85 7.41 -17.09
C ILE A 501 15.20 8.37 -15.95
N THR A 502 14.60 8.14 -14.79
CA THR A 502 14.88 8.89 -13.57
C THR A 502 15.23 7.91 -12.46
N ALA A 503 16.26 8.24 -11.71
CA ALA A 503 16.67 7.51 -10.51
C ALA A 503 16.90 8.53 -9.38
N THR A 504 16.86 8.08 -8.14
CA THR A 504 17.23 8.92 -7.00
C THR A 504 18.74 9.15 -7.05
N SER A 505 19.15 10.41 -7.15
CA SER A 505 20.56 10.83 -7.20
C SER A 505 20.90 11.57 -5.91
N PRO A 506 21.52 10.89 -4.91
CA PRO A 506 21.96 11.56 -3.70
C PRO A 506 23.18 12.46 -3.97
N ASP A 507 23.32 13.53 -3.19
CA ASP A 507 24.52 14.36 -3.18
C ASP A 507 25.73 13.60 -2.59
N ASP A 508 26.93 14.16 -2.77
CA ASP A 508 28.15 13.58 -2.21
C ASP A 508 28.05 13.37 -0.68
N GLY A 509 28.32 12.16 -0.23
CA GLY A 509 28.23 11.77 1.18
C GLY A 509 26.84 11.37 1.66
N GLN A 510 25.82 11.47 0.82
CA GLN A 510 24.48 10.95 1.10
C GLN A 510 24.31 9.49 0.64
N PHE A 511 23.28 8.85 1.17
CA PHE A 511 22.82 7.51 0.81
C PHE A 511 21.34 7.55 0.44
N VAL A 512 20.91 6.62 -0.39
CA VAL A 512 19.48 6.41 -0.63
C VAL A 512 18.96 5.40 0.40
N MET A 513 18.08 5.89 1.28
CA MET A 513 17.47 5.09 2.34
C MET A 513 16.11 4.55 1.90
N MET A 514 15.90 3.25 2.08
CA MET A 514 14.57 2.64 1.99
C MET A 514 14.07 2.17 3.36
N THR A 515 12.78 2.37 3.64
CA THR A 515 12.13 1.76 4.80
C THR A 515 11.71 0.33 4.49
N ILE A 516 11.90 -0.59 5.42
CA ILE A 516 11.50 -1.99 5.28
C ILE A 516 10.73 -2.47 6.51
N ARG A 517 10.05 -3.61 6.42
CA ARG A 517 9.40 -4.26 7.57
C ARG A 517 10.21 -5.44 8.05
N SER A 518 10.15 -5.69 9.37
CA SER A 518 10.75 -6.86 9.99
C SER A 518 9.83 -8.08 9.89
N HIS A 519 10.36 -9.23 10.28
CA HIS A 519 9.54 -10.37 10.68
C HIS A 519 8.71 -10.03 11.93
N ASP A 520 7.63 -10.74 12.15
CA ASP A 520 6.68 -10.51 13.27
C ASP A 520 6.14 -9.06 13.34
N GLN A 521 5.84 -8.48 12.18
CA GLN A 521 5.26 -7.16 12.03
C GLN A 521 4.07 -7.18 11.07
N TYR A 522 2.98 -6.51 11.46
CA TYR A 522 1.86 -6.21 10.56
C TYR A 522 1.62 -4.70 10.52
N ASN A 523 1.96 -4.04 9.41
CA ASN A 523 1.98 -2.60 9.26
C ASN A 523 2.75 -1.94 10.42
N THR A 524 2.13 -1.08 11.23
CA THR A 524 2.73 -0.44 12.42
C THR A 524 2.67 -1.31 13.68
N THR A 525 1.97 -2.45 13.65
CA THR A 525 1.89 -3.38 14.79
C THR A 525 3.12 -4.28 14.79
N ILE A 526 3.90 -4.21 15.86
CA ILE A 526 5.13 -4.96 16.07
C ILE A 526 4.88 -5.97 17.17
N TYR A 527 5.07 -7.26 16.89
CA TYR A 527 4.84 -8.35 17.83
C TYR A 527 6.12 -8.78 18.56
N GLY A 528 7.29 -8.42 18.02
CA GLY A 528 8.59 -8.72 18.60
C GLY A 528 9.67 -7.78 18.10
N LEU A 529 10.78 -7.66 18.85
CA LEU A 529 11.91 -6.81 18.51
C LEU A 529 12.97 -7.54 17.67
N ASP A 530 12.80 -8.86 17.48
CA ASP A 530 13.72 -9.70 16.73
C ASP A 530 13.28 -9.83 15.27
N ASP A 531 14.20 -9.59 14.35
CA ASP A 531 14.03 -10.00 12.96
C ASP A 531 14.90 -11.24 12.69
N ARG A 532 14.31 -12.41 12.94
CA ARG A 532 15.01 -13.71 12.78
C ARG A 532 15.42 -13.99 11.34
N TYR A 533 14.75 -13.38 10.35
CA TYR A 533 15.09 -13.57 8.95
C TYR A 533 16.33 -12.79 8.54
N ARG A 534 16.63 -11.68 9.23
CA ARG A 534 17.81 -10.85 8.98
C ARG A 534 18.86 -10.92 10.09
N GLY A 535 18.66 -11.79 11.11
CA GLY A 535 19.61 -11.97 12.20
C GLY A 535 19.71 -10.81 13.18
N ILE A 536 18.74 -9.90 13.19
CA ILE A 536 18.70 -8.74 14.08
C ILE A 536 17.96 -9.12 15.37
N LYS A 537 18.57 -8.80 16.52
CA LYS A 537 18.02 -9.12 17.84
C LYS A 537 17.83 -7.85 18.65
N GLU A 538 16.70 -7.78 19.37
CA GLU A 538 16.35 -6.74 20.36
C GLU A 538 16.54 -5.31 19.85
N ALA A 539 16.33 -5.08 18.55
CA ALA A 539 16.58 -3.77 17.94
C ALA A 539 15.62 -3.45 16.81
N ARG A 540 15.10 -2.22 16.83
CA ARG A 540 14.26 -1.65 15.76
C ARG A 540 14.92 -0.44 15.08
N ARG A 541 15.61 0.40 15.85
CA ARG A 541 16.40 1.50 15.27
C ARG A 541 17.73 0.95 14.75
N VAL A 542 17.69 0.35 13.57
CA VAL A 542 18.85 -0.19 12.86
C VAL A 542 18.98 0.42 11.48
N VAL A 543 20.20 0.59 11.03
CA VAL A 543 20.54 0.94 9.65
C VAL A 543 21.40 -0.18 9.07
N MET A 544 20.87 -0.82 8.03
CA MET A 544 21.56 -1.87 7.28
C MET A 544 22.38 -1.21 6.17
N MET A 545 23.66 -1.54 6.09
CA MET A 545 24.62 -0.92 5.18
C MET A 545 25.61 -1.96 4.68
N CYS A 546 26.08 -1.84 3.45
CA CYS A 546 27.09 -2.73 2.93
C CYS A 546 28.46 -2.44 3.56
N LYS A 547 29.35 -3.46 3.53
CA LYS A 547 30.69 -3.38 4.10
C LYS A 547 31.55 -2.29 3.47
N GLU A 548 31.38 -2.06 2.17
CA GLU A 548 32.12 -1.02 1.44
C GLU A 548 31.83 0.37 1.98
N ASP A 549 30.55 0.70 2.14
CA ASP A 549 30.11 1.99 2.68
C ASP A 549 30.51 2.16 4.15
N MET A 550 30.41 1.09 4.95
CA MET A 550 30.88 1.11 6.34
C MET A 550 32.39 1.42 6.42
N ASN A 551 33.20 0.81 5.55
CA ASN A 551 34.63 1.09 5.49
C ASN A 551 34.91 2.53 5.06
N ARG A 552 34.17 3.05 4.08
CA ARG A 552 34.27 4.44 3.61
C ARG A 552 33.98 5.44 4.74
N LEU A 553 33.01 5.14 5.60
CA LEU A 553 32.68 5.97 6.76
C LEU A 553 33.54 5.70 8.01
N GLY A 554 34.42 4.69 8.00
CA GLY A 554 35.22 4.31 9.17
C GLY A 554 34.39 3.78 10.35
N ILE A 555 33.22 3.17 10.08
CA ILE A 555 32.30 2.62 11.09
C ILE A 555 32.22 1.11 11.01
N LYS A 556 31.70 0.47 12.05
CA LYS A 556 31.53 -0.98 12.15
C LYS A 556 30.15 -1.35 12.69
N THR A 557 29.76 -2.60 12.52
CA THR A 557 28.53 -3.14 13.12
C THR A 557 28.47 -2.82 14.62
N GLY A 558 27.31 -2.31 15.06
CA GLY A 558 27.08 -1.86 16.43
C GLY A 558 27.35 -0.39 16.68
N THR A 559 28.04 0.33 15.78
CA THR A 559 28.22 1.78 15.89
C THR A 559 26.85 2.47 15.91
N LEU A 560 26.70 3.45 16.80
CA LEU A 560 25.50 4.31 16.83
C LEU A 560 25.72 5.52 15.92
N VAL A 561 24.76 5.77 15.06
CA VAL A 561 24.77 6.88 14.10
C VAL A 561 23.48 7.68 14.18
N ASP A 562 23.55 8.92 13.78
CA ASP A 562 22.40 9.78 13.52
C ASP A 562 22.15 9.82 12.00
N LEU A 563 20.90 9.79 11.63
CA LEU A 563 20.45 9.89 10.24
C LEU A 563 19.77 11.24 10.05
N THR A 564 20.17 11.98 9.04
CA THR A 564 19.51 13.23 8.64
C THR A 564 19.04 13.11 7.19
N SER A 565 17.73 13.22 6.97
CA SER A 565 17.18 13.27 5.61
C SER A 565 17.25 14.69 5.05
N HIS A 566 17.35 14.79 3.72
CA HIS A 566 17.46 16.05 2.98
C HIS A 566 16.44 16.06 1.84
N PHE A 567 15.59 17.10 1.82
CA PHE A 567 14.62 17.28 0.75
C PHE A 567 14.26 18.76 0.57
N GLU A 568 14.57 19.33 -0.60
CA GLU A 568 14.24 20.72 -0.97
C GLU A 568 14.68 21.79 0.06
N GLY A 569 15.78 21.52 0.75
CA GLY A 569 16.32 22.41 1.79
C GLY A 569 15.84 22.12 3.21
N ASP A 570 14.85 21.23 3.37
CA ASP A 570 14.39 20.75 4.68
C ASP A 570 15.24 19.57 5.16
N GLU A 571 15.48 19.50 6.46
CA GLU A 571 16.21 18.44 7.13
C GLU A 571 15.42 17.86 8.30
N LEU A 572 15.30 16.51 8.33
CA LEU A 572 14.73 15.78 9.46
C LEU A 572 15.80 14.85 10.05
N THR A 573 16.04 14.94 11.36
CA THR A 573 17.10 14.16 12.02
C THR A 573 16.51 13.14 12.99
N ALA A 574 16.99 11.91 12.92
CA ALA A 574 16.68 10.84 13.85
C ALA A 574 17.96 10.26 14.48
N HIS A 575 17.99 10.19 15.81
CA HIS A 575 19.19 9.88 16.56
C HIS A 575 19.31 8.41 16.95
N ARG A 576 20.59 7.95 17.13
CA ARG A 576 20.97 6.69 17.77
C ARG A 576 20.47 5.44 17.03
N TRP A 577 20.80 5.33 15.76
CA TRP A 577 20.56 4.13 14.95
C TRP A 577 21.76 3.20 15.01
N ARG A 578 21.53 1.91 15.20
CA ARG A 578 22.59 0.89 15.26
C ARG A 578 22.94 0.44 13.86
N VAL A 579 24.19 0.60 13.44
CA VAL A 579 24.68 0.08 12.16
C VAL A 579 24.75 -1.43 12.17
N VAL A 580 24.28 -2.05 11.09
CA VAL A 580 24.33 -3.50 10.85
C VAL A 580 24.89 -3.72 9.46
N GLU A 581 25.99 -4.50 9.37
CA GLU A 581 26.51 -4.95 8.06
C GLU A 581 25.47 -5.85 7.38
N TYR A 582 25.13 -5.52 6.14
CA TYR A 582 24.14 -6.26 5.37
C TYR A 582 24.48 -6.28 3.88
N ASP A 583 24.01 -7.33 3.17
CA ASP A 583 24.19 -7.47 1.73
C ASP A 583 23.15 -6.60 1.00
N ILE A 584 23.54 -5.37 0.66
CA ILE A 584 22.77 -4.34 -0.03
C ILE A 584 23.69 -3.61 -1.00
N PRO A 585 23.23 -3.16 -2.18
CA PRO A 585 24.05 -2.40 -3.11
C PRO A 585 24.67 -1.15 -2.45
N ALA A 586 25.94 -0.86 -2.80
CA ALA A 586 26.64 0.32 -2.27
C ALA A 586 25.88 1.63 -2.56
N GLY A 587 25.96 2.59 -1.66
CA GLY A 587 25.20 3.84 -1.71
C GLY A 587 23.74 3.72 -1.27
N ASN A 588 23.25 2.49 -1.00
CA ASN A 588 21.90 2.25 -0.52
C ASN A 588 21.91 1.76 0.92
N ILE A 589 20.93 2.17 1.72
CA ILE A 589 20.74 1.70 3.09
C ILE A 589 19.29 1.35 3.37
N ALA A 590 19.06 0.51 4.38
CA ALA A 590 17.71 0.12 4.78
C ALA A 590 17.48 0.32 6.29
N THR A 591 16.27 0.76 6.63
CA THR A 591 15.83 1.00 8.01
C THR A 591 14.43 0.44 8.22
N TYR A 592 14.00 0.21 9.48
CA TYR A 592 12.66 -0.29 9.73
C TYR A 592 11.58 0.80 9.74
N PHE A 593 10.47 0.48 9.09
CA PHE A 593 9.16 1.12 9.24
C PHE A 593 8.47 0.56 10.52
N PRO A 594 7.78 1.34 11.35
CA PRO A 594 7.50 2.78 11.19
C PRO A 594 8.55 3.71 11.80
N GLU A 595 9.61 3.19 12.42
CA GLU A 595 10.58 3.97 13.17
C GLU A 595 11.26 5.05 12.32
N ALA A 596 11.47 4.77 11.04
CA ALA A 596 12.11 5.70 10.11
C ALA A 596 11.14 6.71 9.45
N ASN A 597 9.83 6.66 9.76
CA ASN A 597 8.87 7.61 9.17
C ASN A 597 9.13 9.06 9.56
N CYS A 598 9.79 9.28 10.70
CA CYS A 598 10.23 10.62 11.11
C CYS A 598 11.33 11.23 10.20
N LEU A 599 11.91 10.42 9.31
CA LEU A 599 12.90 10.86 8.31
C LEU A 599 12.29 11.06 6.91
N VAL A 600 11.01 10.79 6.72
CA VAL A 600 10.34 10.96 5.43
C VAL A 600 9.65 12.32 5.42
N PRO A 601 10.13 13.32 4.66
CA PRO A 601 9.50 14.63 4.64
C PRO A 601 8.07 14.57 4.12
N LEU A 602 7.17 15.37 4.71
CA LEU A 602 5.74 15.35 4.39
C LEU A 602 5.45 15.72 2.94
N ASN A 603 6.23 16.67 2.39
CA ASN A 603 6.14 17.15 1.01
C ASN A 603 6.89 16.25 -0.01
N SER A 604 7.63 15.24 0.46
CA SER A 604 8.28 14.27 -0.43
C SER A 604 7.29 13.20 -0.87
N VAL A 605 6.72 13.39 -2.05
CA VAL A 605 5.62 12.57 -2.58
C VAL A 605 5.87 12.10 -4.01
N ALA A 606 5.22 11.02 -4.38
CA ALA A 606 5.25 10.48 -5.74
C ALA A 606 4.44 11.36 -6.70
N GLU A 607 5.04 11.67 -7.83
CA GLU A 607 4.39 12.43 -8.90
C GLU A 607 3.12 11.72 -9.37
N GLY A 608 2.06 12.48 -9.55
CA GLY A 608 0.76 12.00 -10.03
C GLY A 608 -0.10 11.27 -8.99
N SER A 609 0.48 10.69 -7.93
CA SER A 609 -0.26 9.92 -6.92
C SER A 609 -0.22 10.47 -5.51
N ASN A 610 0.64 11.42 -5.22
CA ASN A 610 0.85 12.03 -3.89
C ASN A 610 1.18 11.02 -2.77
N THR A 611 1.72 9.84 -3.14
CA THR A 611 2.12 8.81 -2.18
C THR A 611 3.45 9.19 -1.52
N PRO A 612 3.60 9.13 -0.18
CA PRO A 612 4.88 9.44 0.48
C PRO A 612 6.04 8.56 -0.03
N THR A 613 7.22 9.18 -0.26
CA THR A 613 8.38 8.52 -0.86
C THR A 613 9.25 7.76 0.16
N SER A 614 8.62 6.95 0.98
CA SER A 614 9.29 6.23 2.08
C SER A 614 10.36 5.21 1.64
N LYS A 615 10.52 4.97 0.34
CA LYS A 615 11.48 4.00 -0.21
C LYS A 615 12.68 4.62 -0.91
N SER A 616 12.75 5.94 -1.00
CA SER A 616 13.88 6.63 -1.65
C SER A 616 14.17 7.98 -0.99
N VAL A 617 14.59 7.93 0.26
CA VAL A 617 14.91 9.13 1.05
C VAL A 617 16.43 9.37 1.00
N CYS A 618 16.88 10.55 0.56
CA CYS A 618 18.30 10.92 0.61
C CYS A 618 18.67 11.26 2.06
N VAL A 619 19.69 10.58 2.61
CA VAL A 619 20.12 10.78 4.00
C VAL A 619 21.63 10.84 4.13
N THR A 620 22.10 11.64 5.08
CA THR A 620 23.48 11.57 5.60
C THR A 620 23.52 10.70 6.84
N VAL A 621 24.68 10.04 7.05
CA VAL A 621 24.95 9.16 8.20
C VAL A 621 26.13 9.74 8.97
N ARG A 622 25.95 10.08 10.26
CA ARG A 622 26.99 10.62 11.12
C ARG A 622 27.09 9.84 12.42
N THR A 623 28.26 9.60 12.93
CA THR A 623 28.45 8.99 14.26
C THR A 623 27.91 9.90 15.36
N THR A 624 27.21 9.34 16.36
CA THR A 624 26.69 10.12 17.47
C THR A 624 27.81 10.71 18.32
N GLU A 625 27.60 11.88 18.95
CA GLU A 625 28.58 12.50 19.85
C GLU A 625 28.99 11.61 21.04
N GLU A 626 28.11 10.74 21.52
CA GLU A 626 28.40 9.78 22.59
C GLU A 626 29.45 8.75 22.17
N ASN A 627 29.45 8.31 20.92
CA ASN A 627 30.50 7.43 20.39
C ASN A 627 31.84 8.16 20.36
N MET A 628 31.88 9.43 19.97
CA MET A 628 33.11 10.23 19.99
C MET A 628 33.69 10.39 21.41
N ARG A 629 32.83 10.55 22.42
CA ARG A 629 33.27 10.61 23.84
C ARG A 629 33.79 9.27 24.35
N PHE A 630 33.18 8.15 23.93
CA PHE A 630 33.64 6.81 24.32
C PHE A 630 35.01 6.47 23.68
N TRP A 631 35.18 6.75 22.40
CA TRP A 631 36.45 6.55 21.69
C TRP A 631 37.59 7.44 22.24
N ASN A 632 37.29 8.69 22.55
CA ASN A 632 38.25 9.59 23.17
C ASN A 632 38.68 9.14 24.58
N ARG A 633 37.76 8.54 25.38
CA ARG A 633 38.11 7.95 26.68
C ARG A 633 38.96 6.69 26.57
N THR A 634 38.69 5.81 25.59
CA THR A 634 39.51 4.61 25.36
C THR A 634 40.86 4.94 24.74
N ALA A 635 40.96 5.92 23.86
CA ALA A 635 42.22 6.39 23.32
C ALA A 635 43.13 7.07 24.40
N THR A 636 42.52 7.79 25.34
CA THR A 636 43.24 8.43 26.46
C THR A 636 43.66 7.43 27.54
N GLN A 637 43.04 6.24 27.62
CA GLN A 637 43.45 5.15 28.53
C GLN A 637 44.49 4.19 27.90
N ALA A 638 44.70 4.27 26.59
CA ALA A 638 45.67 3.46 25.85
C ALA A 638 46.98 4.25 25.52
N ALA A 639 47.05 5.53 25.85
CA ALA A 639 48.23 6.39 25.83
C ALA A 639 48.72 6.66 27.25
#